data_7de7c45c8a866bbdbd1a308d9ba95874
#
_entry.id   7de7c45c8a866bbdbd1a308d9ba95874
#
_cell.length_a   1.000
_cell.length_b   1.000
_cell.length_c   1.000
_cell.angle_alpha   90.00
_cell.angle_beta   90.00
_cell.angle_gamma   90.00
#
_symmetry.space_group_name_H-M   'P 1'
#
loop_
_entity.id
_entity.type
_entity.pdbx_description
1 polymer ?
#
loop_
_entity_poly.entity_id
_entity_poly.type
_entity_poly.pdbx_seq_one_letter_code
_entity_poly.pdbx_strand_id
1 'polypeptide(L)'
;MSRRLKQAAVVFVIVFAAAQLVRPERANPAIDARRTIQAHVGTASGLVAVLDRACSDCHSNATVWPWYTQVAPVSWLMAQAVTEGRKAVNFSEWAAYSPDQQRTLLAVSCDDATSGKMPGPYTLLHPETRLSARDIETICAATHHAEAKAPVGP
;
A
#
# COMPACT_ATOMS: atom_id res chain seq x y z
N MET A 1 40.91 6.43 17.46
CA MET A 1 40.25 6.12 16.18
C MET A 1 41.29 6.15 15.06
N SER A 2 41.51 5.05 14.34
CA SER A 2 42.55 4.96 13.33
C SER A 2 42.27 5.90 12.15
N ARG A 3 43.32 6.34 11.42
CA ARG A 3 43.20 7.21 10.23
C ARG A 3 42.24 6.62 9.18
N ARG A 4 42.26 5.29 8.99
CA ARG A 4 41.37 4.58 8.06
C ARG A 4 39.90 4.68 8.48
N LEU A 5 39.60 4.58 9.79
CA LEU A 5 38.22 4.70 10.29
C LEU A 5 37.68 6.13 10.11
N LYS A 6 38.52 7.16 10.32
CA LYS A 6 38.12 8.56 10.04
C LYS A 6 37.83 8.79 8.56
N GLN A 7 38.67 8.25 7.67
CA GLN A 7 38.45 8.35 6.22
C GLN A 7 37.17 7.63 5.79
N ALA A 8 36.92 6.42 6.28
CA ALA A 8 35.69 5.68 6.01
C ALA A 8 34.43 6.45 6.48
N ALA A 9 34.47 7.04 7.66
CA ALA A 9 33.38 7.86 8.18
C ALA A 9 33.11 9.10 7.31
N VAL A 10 34.17 9.80 6.87
CA VAL A 10 34.02 10.97 5.99
C VAL A 10 33.41 10.55 4.64
N VAL A 11 33.89 9.46 4.03
CA VAL A 11 33.33 8.95 2.78
C VAL A 11 31.87 8.59 2.95
N PHE A 12 31.52 7.88 4.03
CA PHE A 12 30.13 7.53 4.33
C PHE A 12 29.22 8.78 4.43
N VAL A 13 29.67 9.81 5.15
CA VAL A 13 28.90 11.07 5.29
C VAL A 13 28.71 11.75 3.94
N ILE A 14 29.76 11.80 3.11
CA ILE A 14 29.69 12.40 1.77
C ILE A 14 28.69 11.63 0.89
N VAL A 15 28.79 10.29 0.87
CA VAL A 15 27.90 9.45 0.07
C VAL A 15 26.45 9.56 0.56
N PHE A 16 26.26 9.54 1.88
CA PHE A 16 24.93 9.73 2.48
C PHE A 16 24.34 11.10 2.15
N ALA A 17 25.14 12.17 2.25
CA ALA A 17 24.69 13.52 1.90
C ALA A 17 24.36 13.63 0.39
N ALA A 18 25.19 13.04 -0.48
CA ALA A 18 24.93 13.01 -1.90
C ALA A 18 23.65 12.23 -2.25
N ALA A 19 23.36 11.13 -1.53
CA ALA A 19 22.14 10.36 -1.70
C ALA A 19 20.87 11.19 -1.41
N GLN A 20 20.93 12.19 -0.52
CA GLN A 20 19.78 13.07 -0.22
C GLN A 20 19.40 14.00 -1.39
N LEU A 21 20.28 14.16 -2.38
CA LEU A 21 19.97 14.96 -3.57
C LEU A 21 19.07 14.23 -4.55
N VAL A 22 19.05 12.89 -4.51
CA VAL A 22 18.17 12.05 -5.34
C VAL A 22 16.82 11.89 -4.63
N ARG A 23 15.86 12.73 -5.00
CA ARG A 23 14.53 12.76 -4.39
C ARG A 23 13.50 12.09 -5.32
N PRO A 24 12.91 10.94 -4.93
CA PRO A 24 11.82 10.34 -5.69
C PRO A 24 10.56 11.21 -5.61
N GLU A 25 9.71 11.09 -6.61
CA GLU A 25 8.39 11.70 -6.60
C GLU A 25 7.52 11.07 -5.51
N ARG A 26 6.82 11.91 -4.74
CA ARG A 26 5.91 11.54 -3.66
C ARG A 26 4.60 12.30 -3.83
N ALA A 27 4.00 12.16 -4.99
CA ALA A 27 2.73 12.79 -5.31
C ALA A 27 1.56 11.93 -4.83
N ASN A 28 0.53 12.61 -4.34
CA ASN A 28 -0.79 12.04 -4.15
C ASN A 28 -1.69 12.62 -5.27
N PRO A 29 -2.04 11.81 -6.28
CA PRO A 29 -2.99 12.23 -7.30
C PRO A 29 -4.34 12.61 -6.70
N ALA A 30 -5.10 13.46 -7.40
CA ALA A 30 -6.44 13.83 -6.96
C ALA A 30 -7.36 12.60 -6.82
N ILE A 31 -8.25 12.64 -5.84
CA ILE A 31 -9.20 11.56 -5.56
C ILE A 31 -10.59 12.02 -5.99
N ASP A 32 -11.24 11.29 -6.88
CA ASP A 32 -12.69 11.39 -7.09
C ASP A 32 -13.40 10.39 -6.17
N ALA A 33 -14.11 10.89 -5.17
CA ALA A 33 -14.80 10.07 -4.18
C ALA A 33 -15.76 9.04 -4.79
N ARG A 34 -16.31 9.30 -6.00
CA ARG A 34 -17.22 8.38 -6.70
C ARG A 34 -16.49 7.18 -7.31
N ARG A 35 -15.18 7.27 -7.50
CA ARG A 35 -14.36 6.23 -8.14
C ARG A 35 -13.69 5.30 -7.14
N THR A 36 -13.77 5.63 -5.86
CA THR A 36 -13.07 4.89 -4.80
C THR A 36 -13.76 3.57 -4.47
N ILE A 37 -13.01 2.62 -3.89
CA ILE A 37 -13.57 1.36 -3.40
C ILE A 37 -14.69 1.60 -2.37
N GLN A 38 -14.58 2.63 -1.54
CA GLN A 38 -15.58 3.02 -0.54
C GLN A 38 -16.96 3.27 -1.17
N ALA A 39 -16.99 3.92 -2.34
CA ALA A 39 -18.23 4.19 -3.05
C ALA A 39 -18.89 2.92 -3.63
N HIS A 40 -18.13 1.84 -3.84
CA HIS A 40 -18.59 0.63 -4.50
C HIS A 40 -18.94 -0.50 -3.53
N VAL A 41 -18.21 -0.62 -2.42
CA VAL A 41 -18.46 -1.68 -1.41
C VAL A 41 -19.26 -1.18 -0.21
N GLY A 42 -19.49 0.14 -0.12
CA GLY A 42 -20.19 0.80 1.00
C GLY A 42 -19.31 0.96 2.24
N THR A 43 -19.48 2.09 2.92
CA THR A 43 -18.68 2.43 4.13
C THR A 43 -19.02 1.57 5.34
N ALA A 44 -20.19 0.92 5.35
CA ALA A 44 -20.64 0.05 6.43
C ALA A 44 -19.93 -1.32 6.45
N SER A 45 -19.21 -1.69 5.38
CA SER A 45 -18.43 -2.93 5.37
C SER A 45 -17.15 -2.73 6.19
N GLY A 46 -16.86 -3.61 7.14
CA GLY A 46 -15.62 -3.63 7.89
C GLY A 46 -14.37 -3.68 6.97
N LEU A 47 -14.55 -4.09 5.71
CA LEU A 47 -13.51 -4.11 4.69
C LEU A 47 -12.85 -2.74 4.50
N VAL A 48 -13.62 -1.67 4.35
CA VAL A 48 -13.08 -0.31 4.15
C VAL A 48 -12.15 0.09 5.29
N ALA A 49 -12.59 -0.15 6.54
CA ALA A 49 -11.77 0.18 7.71
C ALA A 49 -10.44 -0.60 7.75
N VAL A 50 -10.46 -1.86 7.33
CA VAL A 50 -9.23 -2.68 7.25
C VAL A 50 -8.33 -2.18 6.14
N LEU A 51 -8.86 -1.92 4.95
CA LEU A 51 -8.09 -1.42 3.80
C LEU A 51 -7.48 -0.05 4.09
N ASP A 52 -8.25 0.87 4.68
CA ASP A 52 -7.76 2.22 5.01
C ASP A 52 -6.61 2.18 6.01
N ARG A 53 -6.70 1.31 7.02
CA ARG A 53 -5.68 1.17 8.05
C ARG A 53 -4.42 0.45 7.57
N ALA A 54 -4.56 -0.61 6.77
CA ALA A 54 -3.47 -1.55 6.52
C ALA A 54 -2.91 -1.53 5.09
N CYS A 55 -3.63 -0.98 4.12
CA CYS A 55 -3.30 -1.12 2.70
C CYS A 55 -3.23 0.23 1.97
N SER A 56 -4.04 1.21 2.35
CA SER A 56 -4.26 2.44 1.59
C SER A 56 -3.01 3.30 1.41
N ASP A 57 -2.05 3.26 2.33
CA ASP A 57 -0.80 4.02 2.18
C ASP A 57 -0.02 3.65 0.91
N CYS A 58 -0.03 2.38 0.52
CA CYS A 58 0.63 1.93 -0.71
C CYS A 58 -0.34 1.77 -1.88
N HIS A 59 -1.62 1.49 -1.60
CA HIS A 59 -2.60 1.09 -2.61
C HIS A 59 -3.70 2.13 -2.84
N SER A 60 -3.45 3.42 -2.54
CA SER A 60 -4.38 4.51 -2.83
C SER A 60 -3.66 5.80 -3.21
N ASN A 61 -4.44 6.81 -3.63
CA ASN A 61 -3.94 8.17 -3.84
C ASN A 61 -3.86 8.98 -2.52
N ALA A 62 -4.17 8.37 -1.36
CA ALA A 62 -4.20 9.00 -0.05
C ALA A 62 -3.00 8.63 0.83
N THR A 63 -1.84 8.36 0.24
CA THR A 63 -0.63 7.98 0.98
C THR A 63 -0.27 9.02 2.04
N VAL A 64 -0.10 8.56 3.28
CA VAL A 64 0.53 9.35 4.33
C VAL A 64 2.05 9.18 4.21
N TRP A 65 2.77 10.28 4.10
CA TRP A 65 4.22 10.29 3.94
C TRP A 65 4.90 10.67 5.27
N PRO A 66 5.27 9.70 6.15
CA PRO A 66 5.97 9.99 7.40
C PRO A 66 7.32 10.67 7.17
N TRP A 67 7.86 11.33 8.19
CA TRP A 67 9.11 12.11 8.07
C TRP A 67 10.30 11.28 7.54
N TYR A 68 10.41 10.01 7.93
CA TYR A 68 11.51 9.14 7.50
C TYR A 68 11.49 8.83 6.00
N THR A 69 10.35 8.98 5.34
CA THR A 69 10.22 8.88 3.88
C THR A 69 10.89 10.06 3.16
N GLN A 70 11.41 11.04 3.91
CA GLN A 70 12.20 12.16 3.38
C GLN A 70 13.69 11.82 3.30
N VAL A 71 14.13 10.73 3.94
CA VAL A 71 15.54 10.40 4.13
C VAL A 71 15.94 9.19 3.29
N ALA A 72 16.92 9.35 2.39
CA ALA A 72 17.49 8.24 1.62
C ALA A 72 18.29 7.29 2.55
N PRO A 73 18.27 5.98 2.31
CA PRO A 73 17.62 5.27 1.20
C PRO A 73 16.14 4.95 1.41
N VAL A 74 15.57 5.20 2.61
CA VAL A 74 14.18 4.85 2.92
C VAL A 74 13.21 5.57 1.99
N SER A 75 13.51 6.82 1.62
CA SER A 75 12.70 7.59 0.67
C SER A 75 12.51 6.88 -0.67
N TRP A 76 13.54 6.20 -1.17
CA TRP A 76 13.48 5.46 -2.44
C TRP A 76 12.64 4.20 -2.33
N LEU A 77 12.84 3.45 -1.23
CA LEU A 77 12.09 2.22 -0.97
C LEU A 77 10.60 2.50 -0.81
N MET A 78 10.24 3.54 -0.05
CA MET A 78 8.83 3.89 0.17
C MET A 78 8.16 4.42 -1.09
N ALA A 79 8.83 5.30 -1.84
CA ALA A 79 8.27 5.80 -3.11
C ALA A 79 8.08 4.67 -4.13
N GLN A 80 9.01 3.72 -4.19
CA GLN A 80 8.88 2.53 -5.01
C GLN A 80 7.71 1.65 -4.55
N ALA A 81 7.59 1.39 -3.24
CA ALA A 81 6.51 0.58 -2.69
C ALA A 81 5.12 1.17 -3.02
N VAL A 82 4.96 2.50 -2.88
CA VAL A 82 3.72 3.19 -3.25
C VAL A 82 3.46 3.12 -4.76
N THR A 83 4.49 3.31 -5.57
CA THR A 83 4.36 3.23 -7.04
C THR A 83 3.92 1.84 -7.48
N GLU A 84 4.57 0.79 -6.98
CA GLU A 84 4.23 -0.59 -7.33
C GLU A 84 2.88 -1.02 -6.71
N GLY A 85 2.59 -0.57 -5.48
CA GLY A 85 1.29 -0.81 -4.85
C GLY A 85 0.13 -0.24 -5.68
N ARG A 86 0.23 1.02 -6.11
CA ARG A 86 -0.79 1.66 -6.98
C ARG A 86 -0.93 1.00 -8.35
N LYS A 87 0.16 0.45 -8.91
CA LYS A 87 0.10 -0.30 -10.16
C LYS A 87 -0.60 -1.65 -9.98
N ALA A 88 -0.37 -2.33 -8.86
CA ALA A 88 -0.98 -3.61 -8.57
C ALA A 88 -2.49 -3.46 -8.33
N VAL A 89 -2.87 -2.55 -7.44
CA VAL A 89 -4.26 -2.12 -7.21
C VAL A 89 -4.27 -0.70 -6.65
N ASN A 90 -5.20 0.13 -7.13
CA ASN A 90 -5.43 1.47 -6.61
C ASN A 90 -6.88 1.62 -6.14
N PHE A 91 -7.10 1.63 -4.84
CA PHE A 91 -8.43 1.75 -4.23
C PHE A 91 -9.10 3.11 -4.51
N SER A 92 -8.33 4.14 -4.84
CA SER A 92 -8.87 5.45 -5.26
C SER A 92 -9.40 5.44 -6.70
N GLU A 93 -9.00 4.44 -7.51
CA GLU A 93 -9.39 4.30 -8.91
C GLU A 93 -10.23 3.02 -9.15
N TRP A 94 -10.92 2.56 -8.13
CA TRP A 94 -11.65 1.27 -8.14
C TRP A 94 -12.66 1.16 -9.30
N ALA A 95 -13.33 2.25 -9.65
CA ALA A 95 -14.25 2.30 -10.78
C ALA A 95 -13.58 2.10 -12.16
N ALA A 96 -12.26 2.17 -12.25
CA ALA A 96 -11.55 1.91 -13.49
C ALA A 96 -11.42 0.40 -13.80
N TYR A 97 -11.60 -0.45 -12.80
CA TYR A 97 -11.53 -1.90 -12.95
C TYR A 97 -12.89 -2.46 -13.36
N SER A 98 -12.88 -3.39 -14.33
CA SER A 98 -14.10 -4.15 -14.67
C SER A 98 -14.54 -5.02 -13.48
N PRO A 99 -15.82 -5.48 -13.44
CA PRO A 99 -16.30 -6.35 -12.36
C PRO A 99 -15.44 -7.60 -12.17
N ASP A 100 -14.92 -8.20 -13.25
CA ASP A 100 -14.05 -9.38 -13.19
C ASP A 100 -12.68 -9.03 -12.59
N GLN A 101 -12.11 -7.90 -12.98
CA GLN A 101 -10.87 -7.41 -12.39
C GLN A 101 -11.04 -7.10 -10.90
N GLN A 102 -12.14 -6.47 -10.50
CA GLN A 102 -12.44 -6.19 -9.10
C GLN A 102 -12.50 -7.47 -8.25
N ARG A 103 -13.15 -8.52 -8.76
CA ARG A 103 -13.18 -9.84 -8.09
C ARG A 103 -11.79 -10.45 -7.97
N THR A 104 -11.01 -10.43 -9.05
CA THR A 104 -9.64 -10.94 -9.05
C THR A 104 -8.76 -10.20 -8.06
N LEU A 105 -8.85 -8.86 -8.01
CA LEU A 105 -8.08 -8.02 -7.10
C LEU A 105 -8.44 -8.28 -5.63
N LEU A 106 -9.71 -8.51 -5.31
CA LEU A 106 -10.13 -8.90 -3.96
C LEU A 106 -9.61 -10.29 -3.59
N ALA A 107 -9.67 -11.25 -4.51
CA ALA A 107 -9.14 -12.61 -4.29
C ALA A 107 -7.62 -12.58 -4.03
N VAL A 108 -6.85 -11.85 -4.85
CA VAL A 108 -5.41 -11.67 -4.65
C VAL A 108 -5.12 -10.96 -3.32
N SER A 109 -5.94 -9.96 -2.94
CA SER A 109 -5.79 -9.29 -1.63
C SER A 109 -6.01 -10.24 -0.46
N CYS A 110 -6.98 -11.18 -0.57
CA CYS A 110 -7.19 -12.23 0.42
C CYS A 110 -5.98 -13.18 0.51
N ASP A 111 -5.46 -13.64 -0.62
CA ASP A 111 -4.29 -14.53 -0.67
C ASP A 111 -3.03 -13.86 -0.09
N ASP A 112 -2.77 -12.61 -0.46
CA ASP A 112 -1.62 -11.85 0.03
C ASP A 112 -1.73 -11.55 1.54
N ALA A 113 -2.94 -11.28 2.05
CA ALA A 113 -3.20 -11.10 3.47
C ALA A 113 -3.03 -12.42 4.25
N THR A 114 -3.56 -13.53 3.74
CA THR A 114 -3.49 -14.85 4.36
C THR A 114 -2.06 -15.39 4.41
N SER A 115 -1.29 -15.18 3.35
CA SER A 115 0.12 -15.59 3.28
C SER A 115 1.06 -14.68 4.07
N GLY A 116 0.59 -13.53 4.57
CA GLY A 116 1.41 -12.52 5.24
C GLY A 116 2.33 -11.74 4.32
N LYS A 117 2.15 -11.86 2.99
CA LYS A 117 2.91 -11.10 2.01
C LYS A 117 2.59 -9.60 2.11
N MET A 118 1.33 -9.24 2.41
CA MET A 118 0.87 -7.88 2.66
C MET A 118 0.21 -7.80 4.06
N PRO A 119 0.46 -6.73 4.79
CA PRO A 119 1.27 -5.54 4.51
C PRO A 119 2.80 -5.74 4.66
N GLY A 120 3.28 -6.95 4.90
CA GLY A 120 4.69 -7.30 4.89
C GLY A 120 5.57 -6.50 5.86
N PRO A 121 6.82 -6.14 5.49
CA PRO A 121 7.77 -5.46 6.36
C PRO A 121 7.35 -4.06 6.83
N TYR A 122 6.36 -3.45 6.17
CA TYR A 122 5.82 -2.14 6.56
C TYR A 122 5.33 -2.15 8.02
N THR A 123 4.81 -3.28 8.48
CA THR A 123 4.33 -3.47 9.86
C THR A 123 5.42 -3.29 10.94
N LEU A 124 6.70 -3.30 10.58
CA LEU A 124 7.79 -3.08 11.54
C LEU A 124 7.81 -1.64 12.04
N LEU A 125 7.51 -0.68 11.16
CA LEU A 125 7.43 0.74 11.50
C LEU A 125 5.99 1.19 11.78
N HIS A 126 5.01 0.41 11.33
CA HIS A 126 3.57 0.67 11.41
C HIS A 126 2.84 -0.54 12.00
N PRO A 127 3.00 -0.81 13.31
CA PRO A 127 2.38 -1.97 13.95
C PRO A 127 0.84 -1.96 13.88
N GLU A 128 0.22 -0.80 13.71
CA GLU A 128 -1.22 -0.62 13.50
C GLU A 128 -1.71 -1.25 12.19
N THR A 129 -0.84 -1.43 11.21
CA THR A 129 -1.19 -2.05 9.92
C THR A 129 -1.21 -3.58 9.97
N ARG A 130 -0.81 -4.19 11.09
CA ARG A 130 -0.88 -5.65 11.26
C ARG A 130 -2.31 -6.14 11.13
N LEU A 131 -2.48 -7.19 10.33
CA LEU A 131 -3.78 -7.82 10.14
C LEU A 131 -4.00 -8.88 11.23
N SER A 132 -5.14 -8.79 11.90
CA SER A 132 -5.65 -9.86 12.76
C SER A 132 -6.33 -10.94 11.92
N ALA A 133 -6.59 -12.12 12.53
CA ALA A 133 -7.37 -13.16 11.85
C ALA A 133 -8.75 -12.64 11.39
N ARG A 134 -9.38 -11.77 12.16
CA ARG A 134 -10.66 -11.14 11.80
C ARG A 134 -10.54 -10.18 10.63
N ASP A 135 -9.43 -9.43 10.52
CA ASP A 135 -9.18 -8.55 9.38
C ASP A 135 -9.04 -9.37 8.10
N ILE A 136 -8.28 -10.47 8.16
CA ILE A 136 -8.09 -11.40 7.04
C ILE A 136 -9.44 -12.01 6.62
N GLU A 137 -10.22 -12.49 7.58
CA GLU A 137 -11.58 -13.00 7.32
C GLU A 137 -12.45 -11.94 6.63
N THR A 138 -12.38 -10.68 7.08
CA THR A 138 -13.13 -9.55 6.49
C THR A 138 -12.72 -9.31 5.04
N ILE A 139 -11.41 -9.34 4.74
CA ILE A 139 -10.90 -9.19 3.37
C ILE A 139 -11.38 -10.35 2.50
N CYS A 140 -11.26 -11.59 2.99
CA CYS A 140 -11.64 -12.78 2.23
C CYS A 140 -13.15 -12.90 2.02
N ALA A 141 -13.98 -12.49 2.98
CA ALA A 141 -15.43 -12.46 2.82
C ALA A 141 -15.88 -11.52 1.67
N ALA A 142 -15.11 -10.47 1.39
CA ALA A 142 -15.43 -9.56 0.29
C ALA A 142 -15.36 -10.24 -1.09
N THR A 143 -14.55 -11.28 -1.25
CA THR A 143 -14.46 -12.06 -2.50
C THR A 143 -15.77 -12.79 -2.76
N HIS A 144 -16.35 -13.45 -1.77
CA HIS A 144 -17.61 -14.19 -1.87
C HIS A 144 -18.81 -13.27 -2.18
N HIS A 145 -18.82 -12.06 -1.58
CA HIS A 145 -19.87 -11.07 -1.90
C HIS A 145 -19.77 -10.56 -3.34
N ALA A 146 -18.57 -10.42 -3.86
CA ALA A 146 -18.34 -10.01 -5.25
C ALA A 146 -18.75 -11.12 -6.25
N GLU A 147 -18.56 -12.38 -5.89
CA GLU A 147 -19.02 -13.54 -6.68
C GLU A 147 -20.55 -13.66 -6.73
N ALA A 148 -21.21 -13.50 -5.58
CA ALA A 148 -22.68 -13.58 -5.48
C ALA A 148 -23.40 -12.47 -6.25
N LYS A 149 -22.74 -11.34 -6.51
CA LYS A 149 -23.29 -10.22 -7.28
C LYS A 149 -23.03 -10.31 -8.79
N ALA A 150 -22.27 -11.32 -9.25
CA ALA A 150 -22.02 -11.54 -10.66
C ALA A 150 -23.32 -11.90 -11.36
N PRO A 151 -23.68 -11.30 -12.53
CA PRO A 151 -24.81 -11.77 -13.32
C PRO A 151 -24.53 -13.21 -13.73
N VAL A 152 -25.46 -14.10 -13.42
CA VAL A 152 -25.44 -15.47 -13.95
C VAL A 152 -25.51 -15.29 -15.46
N GLY A 153 -24.43 -15.64 -16.18
CA GLY A 153 -24.35 -15.57 -17.63
C GLY A 153 -25.46 -16.43 -18.26
N PRO A 154 -25.85 -16.09 -19.50
CA PRO A 154 -26.91 -16.79 -20.20
C PRO A 154 -26.56 -18.26 -20.48
#